data_0059cb2b2284b206ef01a8d5a7b88931
#
_entry.id   0059cb2b2284b206ef01a8d5a7b88931
#
_cell.length_a   1.000
_cell.length_b   1.000
_cell.length_c   1.000
_cell.angle_alpha   90.00
_cell.angle_beta   90.00
_cell.angle_gamma   90.00
#
_symmetry.space_group_name_H-M   'P 1'
#
loop_
_entity.id
_entity.type
_entity.pdbx_description
1 polymer ?
#
loop_
_entity_poly.entity_id
_entity_poly.type
_entity_poly.pdbx_seq_one_letter_code
_entity_poly.pdbx_strand_id
1 'polypeptide(L)'
;MKIIDMICAPGRTGFFFDDQKAIKAGAVADGAAYHGTPATPGFTAIRQAGEAISVMLVLEDGRIAWGDCAAVQYSGTGGRDPLFLASEFMPVLEREVKPLLIGRDAHDFRGLAALVDGHVPAFGSGRLHTAIRYGVTQALLDAVAQGTNRLMCEVVADEYGLSVADSPIPIFMQSGDNRYDNADKMILKGADVLPHGLINHMESKLGADGGKLLEYVVWLRNRIHSLRTSEAYRPVLHLDVYGTIGLAFGEDTTRMGDYLAKLAQAAAPFRLRIEGPMDAGGRERQIEALAALTRRVDERGIGVELVADEWCNTLEDVRDFADAQAGHMVQIKTPDLGGIQNVVESVLYCQQKGMGAYQGGTCNETDRSAQVCVHLAMAAKPVQILAKPGMGVDEGYMIVHNEMRRILAIRDAKRSIRR
;
A
#
# COMPACT_ATOMS: atom_id res chain seq x y z
N MET A 1 -27.71 14.46 -3.02
CA MET A 1 -27.75 13.40 -4.07
C MET A 1 -27.94 12.06 -3.38
N LYS A 2 -29.14 11.45 -3.51
CA LYS A 2 -29.45 10.19 -2.79
C LYS A 2 -28.90 8.96 -3.51
N ILE A 3 -28.48 7.99 -2.73
CA ILE A 3 -28.16 6.64 -3.19
C ILE A 3 -29.49 5.88 -3.25
N ILE A 4 -29.89 5.44 -4.45
CA ILE A 4 -31.19 4.76 -4.68
C ILE A 4 -31.06 3.26 -4.86
N ASP A 5 -29.88 2.77 -5.26
CA ASP A 5 -29.59 1.33 -5.38
C ASP A 5 -28.08 1.06 -5.24
N MET A 6 -27.74 -0.21 -5.01
CA MET A 6 -26.39 -0.74 -5.00
C MET A 6 -26.35 -2.03 -5.81
N ILE A 7 -25.43 -2.11 -6.75
CA ILE A 7 -25.19 -3.25 -7.62
C ILE A 7 -23.78 -3.77 -7.36
N CYS A 8 -23.60 -5.08 -7.28
CA CYS A 8 -22.31 -5.72 -7.11
C CYS A 8 -21.97 -6.62 -8.30
N ALA A 9 -20.71 -6.60 -8.72
CA ALA A 9 -20.19 -7.47 -9.78
C ALA A 9 -18.88 -8.14 -9.32
N PRO A 10 -18.71 -9.47 -9.56
CA PRO A 10 -17.44 -10.12 -9.29
C PRO A 10 -16.38 -9.65 -10.29
N GLY A 11 -15.16 -9.44 -9.78
CA GLY A 11 -14.01 -8.97 -10.54
C GLY A 11 -12.74 -9.75 -10.25
N ARG A 12 -11.64 -9.30 -10.83
CA ARG A 12 -10.30 -9.84 -10.58
C ARG A 12 -9.37 -8.72 -10.15
N THR A 13 -8.41 -9.08 -9.30
CA THR A 13 -7.31 -8.19 -8.94
C THR A 13 -6.14 -8.34 -9.90
N GLY A 14 -5.16 -7.45 -9.82
CA GLY A 14 -3.97 -7.49 -10.67
C GLY A 14 -2.95 -8.54 -10.26
N PHE A 15 -3.25 -9.39 -9.26
CA PHE A 15 -2.32 -10.41 -8.79
C PHE A 15 -3.05 -11.67 -8.27
N PHE A 16 -2.50 -12.33 -7.25
CA PHE A 16 -2.95 -13.59 -6.70
C PHE A 16 -3.24 -13.47 -5.21
N PHE A 17 -4.05 -14.38 -4.69
CA PHE A 17 -4.00 -14.76 -3.28
C PHE A 17 -2.98 -15.87 -3.08
N ASP A 18 -2.10 -15.71 -2.10
CA ASP A 18 -1.06 -16.67 -1.74
C ASP A 18 -1.27 -17.16 -0.30
N ASP A 19 -1.30 -18.47 -0.12
CA ASP A 19 -1.29 -19.08 1.20
C ASP A 19 0.10 -18.97 1.83
N GLN A 20 0.35 -17.85 2.50
CA GLN A 20 1.64 -17.57 3.13
C GLN A 20 2.06 -18.65 4.13
N LYS A 21 1.09 -19.25 4.84
CA LYS A 21 1.37 -20.32 5.80
C LYS A 21 1.91 -21.57 5.13
N ALA A 22 1.32 -21.96 3.99
CA ALA A 22 1.82 -23.10 3.20
C ALA A 22 3.19 -22.78 2.56
N ILE A 23 3.40 -21.55 2.07
CA ILE A 23 4.68 -21.11 1.51
C ILE A 23 5.78 -21.16 2.58
N LYS A 24 5.54 -20.64 3.77
CA LYS A 24 6.48 -20.69 4.90
C LYS A 24 6.71 -22.11 5.41
N ALA A 25 5.75 -23.02 5.22
CA ALA A 25 5.88 -24.44 5.58
C ALA A 25 6.67 -25.28 4.54
N GLY A 26 7.19 -24.66 3.47
CA GLY A 26 8.06 -25.33 2.51
C GLY A 26 7.38 -25.71 1.19
N ALA A 27 6.32 -25.03 0.78
CA ALA A 27 5.77 -25.18 -0.56
C ALA A 27 6.81 -24.87 -1.63
N VAL A 28 6.84 -25.68 -2.69
CA VAL A 28 7.84 -25.57 -3.74
C VAL A 28 7.31 -24.73 -4.89
N ALA A 29 8.04 -23.68 -5.25
CA ALA A 29 7.70 -22.84 -6.39
C ALA A 29 7.93 -23.56 -7.72
N ASP A 30 6.98 -23.43 -8.65
CA ASP A 30 7.05 -23.96 -10.01
C ASP A 30 6.48 -22.90 -10.99
N GLY A 31 7.37 -22.15 -11.58
CA GLY A 31 6.98 -20.99 -12.40
C GLY A 31 6.13 -19.99 -11.61
N ALA A 32 4.90 -19.76 -12.06
CA ALA A 32 3.94 -18.89 -11.35
C ALA A 32 3.11 -19.64 -10.30
N ALA A 33 3.25 -20.96 -10.18
CA ALA A 33 2.48 -21.77 -9.23
C ALA A 33 3.34 -22.24 -8.04
N TYR A 34 2.68 -22.94 -7.09
CA TYR A 34 3.33 -23.63 -5.99
C TYR A 34 2.78 -25.06 -5.88
N HIS A 35 3.69 -26.02 -5.62
CA HIS A 35 3.33 -27.39 -5.25
C HIS A 35 3.30 -27.54 -3.74
N GLY A 36 2.27 -28.22 -3.24
CA GLY A 36 2.05 -28.48 -1.82
C GLY A 36 0.56 -28.52 -1.49
N THR A 37 0.25 -28.56 -0.19
CA THR A 37 -1.12 -28.54 0.32
C THR A 37 -1.42 -27.20 0.96
N PRO A 38 -2.57 -26.56 0.66
CA PRO A 38 -3.00 -25.36 1.35
C PRO A 38 -3.10 -25.56 2.85
N ALA A 39 -2.70 -24.57 3.63
CA ALA A 39 -2.67 -24.62 5.09
C ALA A 39 -3.62 -23.59 5.73
N THR A 40 -4.00 -22.52 4.99
CA THR A 40 -4.94 -21.49 5.48
C THR A 40 -6.36 -21.83 5.03
N PRO A 41 -7.36 -21.75 5.91
CA PRO A 41 -8.77 -22.00 5.55
C PRO A 41 -9.23 -21.13 4.36
N GLY A 42 -10.05 -21.74 3.48
CA GLY A 42 -10.58 -21.09 2.29
C GLY A 42 -9.72 -21.23 1.03
N PHE A 43 -8.41 -21.50 1.16
CA PHE A 43 -7.56 -21.74 0.01
C PHE A 43 -7.79 -23.14 -0.59
N THR A 44 -7.95 -23.19 -1.91
CA THR A 44 -8.06 -24.44 -2.69
C THR A 44 -6.74 -24.78 -3.40
N ALA A 45 -5.87 -23.81 -3.58
CA ALA A 45 -4.49 -23.95 -4.06
C ALA A 45 -3.61 -22.96 -3.28
N ILE A 46 -2.31 -23.23 -3.18
CA ILE A 46 -1.37 -22.36 -2.46
C ILE A 46 -1.31 -20.96 -3.08
N ARG A 47 -1.42 -20.89 -4.40
CA ARG A 47 -1.64 -19.65 -5.16
C ARG A 47 -2.89 -19.79 -6.00
N GLN A 48 -3.78 -18.84 -5.89
CA GLN A 48 -5.00 -18.77 -6.70
C GLN A 48 -5.25 -17.33 -7.17
N ALA A 49 -6.06 -17.18 -8.23
CA ALA A 49 -6.35 -15.86 -8.78
C ALA A 49 -6.96 -14.93 -7.72
N GLY A 50 -6.45 -13.72 -7.63
CA GLY A 50 -7.03 -12.71 -6.77
C GLY A 50 -8.43 -12.31 -7.25
N GLU A 51 -9.37 -12.18 -6.32
CA GLU A 51 -10.75 -11.79 -6.59
C GLU A 51 -11.04 -10.40 -6.02
N ALA A 52 -11.94 -9.69 -6.69
CA ALA A 52 -12.47 -8.42 -6.27
C ALA A 52 -13.99 -8.40 -6.42
N ILE A 53 -14.64 -7.43 -5.78
CA ILE A 53 -16.05 -7.14 -6.01
C ILE A 53 -16.16 -5.65 -6.32
N SER A 54 -16.65 -5.31 -7.51
CA SER A 54 -17.02 -3.93 -7.82
C SER A 54 -18.35 -3.60 -7.16
N VAL A 55 -18.38 -2.55 -6.35
CA VAL A 55 -19.57 -1.99 -5.72
C VAL A 55 -19.96 -0.73 -6.47
N MET A 56 -21.14 -0.72 -7.07
CA MET A 56 -21.68 0.36 -7.88
C MET A 56 -22.91 0.96 -7.16
N LEU A 57 -22.79 2.22 -6.75
CA LEU A 57 -23.88 2.99 -6.12
C LEU A 57 -24.63 3.77 -7.19
N VAL A 58 -25.92 3.47 -7.36
CA VAL A 58 -26.80 4.18 -8.29
C VAL A 58 -27.34 5.43 -7.59
N LEU A 59 -27.09 6.58 -8.17
CA LEU A 59 -27.53 7.87 -7.65
C LEU A 59 -28.91 8.25 -8.24
N GLU A 60 -29.68 9.08 -7.55
CA GLU A 60 -31.05 9.47 -7.94
C GLU A 60 -31.18 10.12 -9.32
N ASP A 61 -30.09 10.65 -9.87
CA ASP A 61 -30.04 11.21 -11.21
C ASP A 61 -29.55 10.19 -12.28
N GLY A 62 -29.39 8.93 -11.89
CA GLY A 62 -28.96 7.84 -12.77
C GLY A 62 -27.45 7.69 -12.94
N ARG A 63 -26.63 8.58 -12.38
CA ARG A 63 -25.18 8.38 -12.36
C ARG A 63 -24.80 7.19 -11.49
N ILE A 64 -23.67 6.57 -11.80
CA ILE A 64 -23.12 5.43 -11.07
C ILE A 64 -21.76 5.83 -10.49
N ALA A 65 -21.63 5.70 -9.19
CA ALA A 65 -20.37 5.83 -8.48
C ALA A 65 -19.88 4.45 -8.04
N TRP A 66 -18.57 4.18 -8.14
CA TRP A 66 -18.10 2.84 -7.80
C TRP A 66 -16.74 2.79 -7.12
N GLY A 67 -16.51 1.67 -6.45
CA GLY A 67 -15.25 1.30 -5.85
C GLY A 67 -15.10 -0.21 -5.84
N ASP A 68 -13.89 -0.69 -5.65
CA ASP A 68 -13.58 -2.11 -5.69
C ASP A 68 -13.12 -2.64 -4.33
N CYS A 69 -13.84 -3.64 -3.85
CA CYS A 69 -13.43 -4.45 -2.71
C CYS A 69 -12.25 -5.33 -3.13
N ALA A 70 -11.09 -5.09 -2.56
CA ALA A 70 -9.88 -5.88 -2.79
C ALA A 70 -9.19 -6.14 -1.46
N ALA A 71 -8.65 -7.35 -1.28
CA ALA A 71 -7.91 -7.75 -0.11
C ALA A 71 -6.42 -7.93 -0.44
N VAL A 72 -5.58 -7.94 0.59
CA VAL A 72 -4.15 -8.18 0.43
C VAL A 72 -3.86 -9.61 -0.06
N GLN A 73 -2.69 -9.79 -0.66
CA GLN A 73 -2.21 -11.08 -1.19
C GLN A 73 -2.22 -12.20 -0.13
N TYR A 74 -1.79 -11.88 1.10
CA TYR A 74 -1.63 -12.84 2.20
C TYR A 74 -2.80 -12.82 3.18
N SER A 75 -4.00 -13.12 2.68
CA SER A 75 -5.21 -13.16 3.50
C SER A 75 -5.18 -14.27 4.55
N GLY A 76 -5.86 -14.08 5.67
CA GLY A 76 -6.02 -15.09 6.74
C GLY A 76 -4.77 -15.34 7.59
N THR A 77 -3.73 -14.51 7.48
CA THR A 77 -2.49 -14.62 8.26
C THR A 77 -2.08 -13.25 8.82
N GLY A 78 -1.29 -13.24 9.89
CA GLY A 78 -0.79 -11.99 10.48
C GLY A 78 -1.88 -11.06 11.02
N GLY A 79 -2.98 -11.62 11.55
CA GLY A 79 -4.11 -10.84 12.06
C GLY A 79 -5.08 -10.31 11.00
N ARG A 80 -4.86 -10.64 9.72
CA ARG A 80 -5.72 -10.23 8.60
C ARG A 80 -6.99 -11.04 8.51
N ASP A 81 -8.01 -10.44 7.92
CA ASP A 81 -9.28 -11.08 7.60
C ASP A 81 -9.08 -12.32 6.69
N PRO A 82 -10.06 -13.26 6.67
CA PRO A 82 -9.97 -14.48 5.87
C PRO A 82 -9.88 -14.18 4.36
N LEU A 83 -9.68 -15.23 3.57
CA LEU A 83 -9.63 -15.13 2.11
C LEU A 83 -10.90 -14.47 1.55
N PHE A 84 -10.74 -13.45 0.71
CA PHE A 84 -11.85 -12.69 0.14
C PHE A 84 -12.31 -13.28 -1.18
N LEU A 85 -13.42 -14.02 -1.16
CA LEU A 85 -14.02 -14.62 -2.36
C LEU A 85 -15.34 -13.95 -2.71
N ALA A 86 -15.53 -13.61 -3.98
CA ALA A 86 -16.73 -12.90 -4.43
C ALA A 86 -18.02 -13.67 -4.14
N SER A 87 -18.02 -14.99 -4.29
CA SER A 87 -19.17 -15.85 -3.98
C SER A 87 -19.61 -15.80 -2.51
N GLU A 88 -18.69 -15.56 -1.59
CA GLU A 88 -18.96 -15.51 -0.15
C GLU A 88 -19.38 -14.11 0.30
N PHE A 89 -18.78 -13.08 -0.27
CA PHE A 89 -18.96 -11.71 0.22
C PHE A 89 -19.96 -10.86 -0.56
N MET A 90 -20.35 -11.21 -1.79
CA MET A 90 -21.47 -10.55 -2.48
C MET A 90 -22.79 -10.65 -1.69
N PRO A 91 -23.17 -11.81 -1.12
CA PRO A 91 -24.35 -11.90 -0.25
C PRO A 91 -24.26 -11.05 1.02
N VAL A 92 -23.05 -10.80 1.56
CA VAL A 92 -22.86 -9.92 2.71
C VAL A 92 -23.10 -8.46 2.31
N LEU A 93 -22.59 -8.03 1.15
CA LEU A 93 -22.85 -6.69 0.61
C LEU A 93 -24.36 -6.43 0.43
N GLU A 94 -25.09 -7.37 -0.14
CA GLU A 94 -26.54 -7.24 -0.35
C GLU A 94 -27.34 -7.19 0.96
N ARG A 95 -26.98 -7.99 1.96
CA ARG A 95 -27.76 -8.10 3.21
C ARG A 95 -27.41 -7.03 4.24
N GLU A 96 -26.12 -6.65 4.33
CA GLU A 96 -25.61 -5.81 5.41
C GLU A 96 -25.30 -4.38 4.94
N VAL A 97 -24.75 -4.22 3.73
CA VAL A 97 -24.28 -2.91 3.26
C VAL A 97 -25.34 -2.15 2.48
N LYS A 98 -26.03 -2.83 1.56
CA LYS A 98 -27.07 -2.22 0.74
C LYS A 98 -28.17 -1.54 1.57
N PRO A 99 -28.78 -2.19 2.58
CA PRO A 99 -29.80 -1.53 3.42
C PRO A 99 -29.24 -0.36 4.23
N LEU A 100 -27.95 -0.39 4.56
CA LEU A 100 -27.28 0.68 5.30
C LEU A 100 -27.16 1.97 4.47
N LEU A 101 -27.05 1.87 3.14
CA LEU A 101 -26.74 2.97 2.24
C LEU A 101 -27.95 3.54 1.48
N ILE A 102 -28.95 2.69 1.16
CA ILE A 102 -30.11 3.14 0.38
C ILE A 102 -30.88 4.24 1.09
N GLY A 103 -31.20 5.29 0.32
CA GLY A 103 -31.90 6.49 0.79
C GLY A 103 -31.01 7.54 1.45
N ARG A 104 -29.73 7.25 1.68
CA ARG A 104 -28.79 8.23 2.24
C ARG A 104 -28.37 9.26 1.21
N ASP A 105 -28.08 10.45 1.70
CA ASP A 105 -27.58 11.55 0.87
C ASP A 105 -26.03 11.49 0.81
N ALA A 106 -25.49 11.40 -0.40
CA ALA A 106 -24.05 11.41 -0.67
C ALA A 106 -23.51 12.84 -0.67
N HIS A 107 -23.32 13.45 0.51
CA HIS A 107 -22.77 14.80 0.67
C HIS A 107 -21.68 14.92 1.74
N ASP A 108 -21.56 13.95 2.62
CA ASP A 108 -20.58 13.86 3.73
C ASP A 108 -19.84 12.53 3.63
N PHE A 109 -18.66 12.55 3.01
CA PHE A 109 -17.86 11.35 2.82
C PHE A 109 -17.41 10.76 4.17
N ARG A 110 -16.89 11.59 5.08
CA ARG A 110 -16.35 11.07 6.36
C ARG A 110 -17.43 10.44 7.21
N GLY A 111 -18.61 11.04 7.28
CA GLY A 111 -19.74 10.48 8.02
C GLY A 111 -20.23 9.16 7.43
N LEU A 112 -20.35 9.07 6.10
CA LEU A 112 -20.73 7.84 5.42
C LEU A 112 -19.64 6.75 5.53
N ALA A 113 -18.38 7.11 5.42
CA ALA A 113 -17.27 6.18 5.58
C ALA A 113 -17.21 5.63 7.01
N ALA A 114 -17.35 6.48 8.02
CA ALA A 114 -17.40 6.05 9.42
C ALA A 114 -18.58 5.13 9.72
N LEU A 115 -19.73 5.37 9.10
CA LEU A 115 -20.90 4.50 9.20
C LEU A 115 -20.60 3.08 8.71
N VAL A 116 -19.96 2.94 7.55
CA VAL A 116 -19.60 1.63 6.97
C VAL A 116 -18.47 0.97 7.76
N ASP A 117 -17.43 1.73 8.09
CA ASP A 117 -16.25 1.21 8.79
C ASP A 117 -16.58 0.75 10.22
N GLY A 118 -17.55 1.39 10.87
CA GLY A 118 -18.03 1.04 12.20
C GLY A 118 -19.17 0.02 12.23
N HIS A 119 -19.72 -0.40 11.06
CA HIS A 119 -20.85 -1.31 11.02
C HIS A 119 -20.46 -2.72 11.52
N VAL A 120 -21.30 -3.25 12.43
CA VAL A 120 -21.19 -4.62 12.94
C VAL A 120 -22.31 -5.43 12.28
N PRO A 121 -21.99 -6.43 11.44
CA PRO A 121 -23.00 -7.28 10.81
C PRO A 121 -23.88 -8.02 11.80
N ALA A 122 -25.15 -8.22 11.43
CA ALA A 122 -26.09 -8.98 12.27
C ALA A 122 -25.68 -10.46 12.42
N PHE A 123 -24.94 -11.00 11.46
CA PHE A 123 -24.45 -12.38 11.44
C PHE A 123 -22.92 -12.36 11.29
N GLY A 124 -22.23 -12.87 12.30
CA GLY A 124 -20.75 -12.91 12.34
C GLY A 124 -20.21 -12.33 13.64
N SER A 125 -18.91 -12.42 13.82
CA SER A 125 -18.21 -11.80 14.95
C SER A 125 -17.34 -10.66 14.43
N GLY A 126 -17.58 -9.45 14.89
CA GLY A 126 -16.74 -8.31 14.59
C GLY A 126 -17.26 -7.38 13.50
N ARG A 127 -16.36 -6.64 12.86
CA ARG A 127 -16.65 -5.66 11.80
C ARG A 127 -16.84 -6.35 10.43
N LEU A 128 -17.34 -5.60 9.45
CA LEU A 128 -17.27 -6.01 8.04
C LEU A 128 -15.82 -6.28 7.64
N HIS A 129 -15.63 -7.24 6.74
CA HIS A 129 -14.32 -7.55 6.15
C HIS A 129 -13.62 -6.26 5.66
N THR A 130 -12.30 -6.14 5.88
CA THR A 130 -11.52 -4.94 5.49
C THR A 130 -11.70 -4.60 4.01
N ALA A 131 -11.70 -5.60 3.12
CA ALA A 131 -11.94 -5.41 1.69
C ALA A 131 -13.31 -4.78 1.37
N ILE A 132 -14.38 -5.18 2.09
CA ILE A 132 -15.71 -4.57 1.93
C ILE A 132 -15.66 -3.10 2.34
N ARG A 133 -15.12 -2.81 3.52
CA ARG A 133 -14.99 -1.43 3.99
C ARG A 133 -14.17 -0.59 3.02
N TYR A 134 -13.07 -1.15 2.50
CA TYR A 134 -12.20 -0.52 1.51
C TYR A 134 -12.94 -0.16 0.22
N GLY A 135 -13.63 -1.11 -0.42
CA GLY A 135 -14.31 -0.87 -1.69
C GLY A 135 -15.57 -0.01 -1.57
N VAL A 136 -16.37 -0.24 -0.52
CA VAL A 136 -17.60 0.55 -0.31
C VAL A 136 -17.28 2.02 -0.03
N THR A 137 -16.25 2.31 0.77
CA THR A 137 -15.88 3.71 1.05
C THR A 137 -15.25 4.40 -0.17
N GLN A 138 -14.63 3.67 -1.10
CA GLN A 138 -14.23 4.21 -2.42
C GLN A 138 -15.46 4.65 -3.22
N ALA A 139 -16.49 3.79 -3.31
CA ALA A 139 -17.73 4.12 -4.00
C ALA A 139 -18.45 5.33 -3.36
N LEU A 140 -18.42 5.44 -2.04
CA LEU A 140 -18.98 6.59 -1.32
C LEU A 140 -18.24 7.89 -1.62
N LEU A 141 -16.89 7.85 -1.66
CA LEU A 141 -16.11 9.03 -2.02
C LEU A 141 -16.40 9.48 -3.46
N ASP A 142 -16.54 8.53 -4.38
CA ASP A 142 -16.92 8.81 -5.76
C ASP A 142 -18.34 9.39 -5.86
N ALA A 143 -19.29 8.85 -5.09
CA ALA A 143 -20.66 9.36 -5.04
C ALA A 143 -20.73 10.82 -4.55
N VAL A 144 -19.99 11.15 -3.49
CA VAL A 144 -19.90 12.52 -2.98
C VAL A 144 -19.22 13.44 -4.01
N ALA A 145 -18.15 12.98 -4.65
CA ALA A 145 -17.45 13.74 -5.67
C ALA A 145 -18.35 14.06 -6.87
N GLN A 146 -19.09 13.06 -7.37
CA GLN A 146 -20.06 13.24 -8.45
C GLN A 146 -21.23 14.13 -8.02
N GLY A 147 -21.78 13.92 -6.81
CA GLY A 147 -22.89 14.70 -6.28
C GLY A 147 -22.56 16.20 -6.10
N THR A 148 -21.30 16.50 -5.84
CA THR A 148 -20.80 17.87 -5.64
C THR A 148 -20.08 18.47 -6.84
N ASN A 149 -19.97 17.72 -7.96
CA ASN A 149 -19.22 18.09 -9.17
C ASN A 149 -17.76 18.47 -8.86
N ARG A 150 -17.10 17.65 -8.03
CA ARG A 150 -15.72 17.84 -7.57
C ARG A 150 -14.88 16.60 -7.90
N LEU A 151 -13.55 16.74 -7.86
CA LEU A 151 -12.66 15.58 -7.84
C LEU A 151 -12.68 14.93 -6.44
N MET A 152 -12.50 13.62 -6.36
CA MET A 152 -12.41 12.92 -5.07
C MET A 152 -11.35 13.53 -4.14
N CYS A 153 -10.18 13.93 -4.67
CA CYS A 153 -9.16 14.61 -3.87
C CYS A 153 -9.60 16.00 -3.37
N GLU A 154 -10.48 16.69 -4.08
CA GLU A 154 -11.05 17.97 -3.64
C GLU A 154 -12.05 17.76 -2.50
N VAL A 155 -12.83 16.67 -2.53
CA VAL A 155 -13.73 16.29 -1.43
C VAL A 155 -12.93 15.98 -0.17
N VAL A 156 -11.92 15.09 -0.29
CA VAL A 156 -11.04 14.75 0.85
C VAL A 156 -10.35 15.99 1.41
N ALA A 157 -9.77 16.82 0.55
CA ALA A 157 -9.07 18.03 1.00
C ALA A 157 -9.99 18.97 1.78
N ASP A 158 -11.23 19.17 1.33
CA ASP A 158 -12.21 20.03 1.99
C ASP A 158 -12.62 19.47 3.36
N GLU A 159 -13.00 18.19 3.42
CA GLU A 159 -13.49 17.59 4.65
C GLU A 159 -12.42 17.42 5.74
N TYR A 160 -11.13 17.42 5.36
CA TYR A 160 -10.00 17.37 6.29
C TYR A 160 -9.27 18.71 6.47
N GLY A 161 -9.76 19.80 5.86
CA GLY A 161 -9.13 21.11 5.94
C GLY A 161 -7.76 21.18 5.28
N LEU A 162 -7.55 20.42 4.20
CA LEU A 162 -6.29 20.29 3.47
C LEU A 162 -6.32 21.06 2.15
N SER A 163 -5.17 21.13 1.50
CA SER A 163 -5.04 21.58 0.12
C SER A 163 -4.56 20.44 -0.77
N VAL A 164 -5.16 20.27 -1.95
CA VAL A 164 -4.70 19.28 -2.93
C VAL A 164 -3.32 19.65 -3.44
N ALA A 165 -2.43 18.67 -3.62
CA ALA A 165 -1.08 18.86 -4.13
C ALA A 165 -1.08 19.54 -5.52
N ASP A 166 -0.12 20.42 -5.76
CA ASP A 166 0.07 21.14 -7.04
C ASP A 166 1.15 20.49 -7.92
N SER A 167 1.79 19.43 -7.42
CA SER A 167 2.80 18.64 -8.12
C SER A 167 2.56 17.15 -7.88
N PRO A 168 3.12 16.27 -8.73
CA PRO A 168 3.00 14.83 -8.53
C PRO A 168 3.58 14.39 -7.18
N ILE A 169 2.94 13.39 -6.58
CA ILE A 169 3.49 12.64 -5.44
C ILE A 169 4.50 11.61 -6.00
N PRO A 170 5.69 11.44 -5.40
CA PRO A 170 6.66 10.45 -5.86
C PRO A 170 6.08 9.04 -5.94
N ILE A 171 6.33 8.35 -7.05
CA ILE A 171 5.79 7.00 -7.30
C ILE A 171 6.86 5.95 -7.02
N PHE A 172 6.54 5.01 -6.15
CA PHE A 172 7.37 3.84 -5.83
C PHE A 172 6.94 2.63 -6.63
N MET A 173 7.88 2.02 -7.36
CA MET A 173 7.62 0.87 -8.23
C MET A 173 8.18 -0.42 -7.63
N GLN A 174 7.41 -1.52 -7.74
CA GLN A 174 7.76 -2.84 -7.23
C GLN A 174 8.33 -3.73 -8.34
N SER A 175 9.50 -4.33 -8.12
CA SER A 175 10.14 -5.21 -9.10
C SER A 175 9.61 -6.64 -9.11
N GLY A 176 9.00 -7.10 -8.04
CA GLY A 176 8.80 -8.54 -7.85
C GLY A 176 10.14 -9.30 -7.90
N ASP A 177 10.08 -10.58 -8.28
CA ASP A 177 11.27 -11.44 -8.37
C ASP A 177 12.20 -11.09 -9.54
N ASN A 178 11.68 -10.51 -10.62
CA ASN A 178 12.51 -10.07 -11.76
C ASN A 178 13.18 -8.72 -11.49
N ARG A 179 13.91 -8.65 -10.37
CA ARG A 179 14.43 -7.41 -9.79
C ARG A 179 15.49 -6.68 -10.63
N TYR A 180 16.16 -7.39 -11.55
CA TYR A 180 17.17 -6.77 -12.43
C TYR A 180 16.53 -6.13 -13.66
N ASP A 181 15.80 -6.89 -14.47
CA ASP A 181 15.15 -6.37 -15.67
C ASP A 181 14.07 -5.33 -15.34
N ASN A 182 13.33 -5.55 -14.25
CA ASN A 182 12.33 -4.58 -13.83
C ASN A 182 12.96 -3.30 -13.28
N ALA A 183 14.12 -3.35 -12.63
CA ALA A 183 14.86 -2.14 -12.25
C ALA A 183 15.28 -1.32 -13.50
N ASP A 184 15.71 -1.98 -14.57
CA ASP A 184 16.00 -1.31 -15.84
C ASP A 184 14.78 -0.58 -16.40
N LYS A 185 13.61 -1.25 -16.43
CA LYS A 185 12.35 -0.62 -16.86
C LYS A 185 12.00 0.59 -15.99
N MET A 186 12.18 0.50 -14.67
CA MET A 186 11.92 1.60 -13.74
C MET A 186 12.81 2.81 -14.02
N ILE A 187 14.11 2.58 -14.21
CA ILE A 187 15.08 3.63 -14.52
C ILE A 187 14.74 4.33 -15.85
N LEU A 188 14.44 3.53 -16.90
CA LEU A 188 14.06 4.04 -18.21
C LEU A 188 12.73 4.82 -18.19
N LYS A 189 11.79 4.45 -17.31
CA LYS A 189 10.53 5.17 -17.10
C LYS A 189 10.67 6.38 -16.17
N GLY A 190 11.83 6.59 -15.55
CA GLY A 190 12.07 7.70 -14.65
C GLY A 190 11.32 7.57 -13.31
N ALA A 191 11.24 6.36 -12.74
CA ALA A 191 10.62 6.14 -11.43
C ALA A 191 11.25 7.01 -10.34
N ASP A 192 10.43 7.62 -9.48
CA ASP A 192 10.92 8.46 -8.38
C ASP A 192 11.57 7.63 -7.27
N VAL A 193 10.99 6.44 -7.01
CA VAL A 193 11.44 5.50 -5.97
C VAL A 193 11.45 4.10 -6.54
N LEU A 194 12.53 3.35 -6.32
CA LEU A 194 12.76 2.01 -6.88
C LEU A 194 13.77 1.22 -6.03
N PRO A 195 13.89 -0.10 -6.14
CA PRO A 195 13.06 -1.01 -6.94
C PRO A 195 12.11 -1.89 -6.11
N HIS A 196 11.99 -1.75 -4.78
CA HIS A 196 11.46 -2.72 -3.81
C HIS A 196 12.39 -3.94 -3.61
N GLY A 197 12.75 -4.65 -4.69
CA GLY A 197 13.79 -5.69 -4.71
C GLY A 197 13.36 -7.05 -4.18
N LEU A 198 12.27 -7.14 -3.40
CA LEU A 198 11.71 -8.37 -2.83
C LEU A 198 12.79 -9.24 -2.15
N ILE A 199 13.50 -8.72 -1.13
CA ILE A 199 14.59 -9.41 -0.44
C ILE A 199 14.04 -10.33 0.67
N ASN A 200 13.20 -11.27 0.30
CA ASN A 200 12.45 -12.15 1.19
C ASN A 200 13.10 -13.55 1.40
N HIS A 201 14.33 -13.75 1.00
CA HIS A 201 15.03 -15.02 1.16
C HIS A 201 16.48 -14.82 1.58
N MET A 202 16.87 -15.45 2.70
CA MET A 202 18.18 -15.30 3.32
C MET A 202 19.33 -15.69 2.38
N GLU A 203 19.35 -16.91 1.91
CA GLU A 203 20.52 -17.45 1.17
C GLU A 203 20.62 -16.89 -0.25
N SER A 204 19.49 -16.79 -0.97
CA SER A 204 19.50 -16.44 -2.40
C SER A 204 19.49 -14.92 -2.66
N LYS A 205 18.96 -14.10 -1.73
CA LYS A 205 18.74 -12.67 -1.95
C LYS A 205 19.51 -11.77 -0.99
N LEU A 206 19.57 -12.08 0.32
CA LEU A 206 20.39 -11.32 1.28
C LEU A 206 21.84 -11.75 1.25
N GLY A 207 22.12 -13.06 1.29
CA GLY A 207 23.42 -13.68 1.61
C GLY A 207 23.58 -13.83 3.13
N ALA A 208 24.32 -14.86 3.58
CA ALA A 208 24.47 -15.19 5.00
C ALA A 208 25.01 -14.04 5.86
N ASP A 209 25.83 -13.16 5.27
CA ASP A 209 26.45 -11.98 5.87
C ASP A 209 25.91 -10.66 5.28
N GLY A 210 24.83 -10.71 4.48
CA GLY A 210 24.28 -9.57 3.76
C GLY A 210 25.01 -9.22 2.45
N GLY A 211 26.00 -10.01 2.03
CA GLY A 211 26.86 -9.73 0.86
C GLY A 211 26.07 -9.58 -0.43
N LYS A 212 25.09 -10.47 -0.68
CA LYS A 212 24.28 -10.40 -1.92
C LYS A 212 23.41 -9.16 -2.03
N LEU A 213 22.84 -8.70 -0.92
CA LEU A 213 22.10 -7.44 -0.92
C LEU A 213 23.03 -6.25 -1.14
N LEU A 214 24.22 -6.25 -0.54
CA LEU A 214 25.23 -5.21 -0.77
C LEU A 214 25.64 -5.16 -2.25
N GLU A 215 25.92 -6.31 -2.88
CA GLU A 215 26.21 -6.42 -4.32
C GLU A 215 25.05 -5.88 -5.17
N TYR A 216 23.81 -6.21 -4.81
CA TYR A 216 22.63 -5.70 -5.52
C TYR A 216 22.50 -4.18 -5.41
N VAL A 217 22.76 -3.58 -4.26
CA VAL A 217 22.75 -2.12 -4.08
C VAL A 217 23.83 -1.45 -4.92
N VAL A 218 25.05 -2.00 -4.95
CA VAL A 218 26.15 -1.51 -5.81
C VAL A 218 25.79 -1.62 -7.29
N TRP A 219 25.23 -2.78 -7.70
CA TRP A 219 24.75 -2.98 -9.07
C TRP A 219 23.69 -1.94 -9.43
N LEU A 220 22.68 -1.75 -8.58
CA LEU A 220 21.57 -0.81 -8.81
C LEU A 220 22.07 0.63 -8.97
N ARG A 221 22.95 1.09 -8.07
CA ARG A 221 23.61 2.39 -8.18
C ARG A 221 24.31 2.56 -9.54
N ASN A 222 25.14 1.59 -9.92
CA ASN A 222 25.89 1.64 -11.18
C ASN A 222 24.94 1.58 -12.39
N ARG A 223 23.85 0.81 -12.29
CA ARG A 223 22.86 0.68 -13.34
C ARG A 223 22.08 1.99 -13.56
N ILE A 224 21.73 2.70 -12.50
CA ILE A 224 21.13 4.03 -12.59
C ILE A 224 22.09 5.00 -13.31
N HIS A 225 23.37 5.03 -12.93
CA HIS A 225 24.36 5.86 -13.61
C HIS A 225 24.51 5.54 -15.10
N SER A 226 24.39 4.27 -15.46
CA SER A 226 24.51 3.79 -16.85
C SER A 226 23.29 4.10 -17.71
N LEU A 227 22.06 4.02 -17.15
CA LEU A 227 20.82 4.09 -17.93
C LEU A 227 20.12 5.45 -17.84
N ARG A 228 20.43 6.28 -16.87
CA ARG A 228 19.76 7.58 -16.72
C ARG A 228 20.04 8.49 -17.91
N THR A 229 19.01 9.18 -18.37
CA THR A 229 19.10 10.13 -19.48
C THR A 229 19.55 11.53 -19.05
N SER A 230 19.59 11.79 -17.74
CA SER A 230 19.97 13.08 -17.16
C SER A 230 20.68 12.88 -15.83
N GLU A 231 21.73 13.65 -15.59
CA GLU A 231 22.40 13.74 -14.28
C GLU A 231 21.49 14.26 -13.16
N ALA A 232 20.40 14.95 -13.52
CA ALA A 232 19.41 15.42 -12.56
C ALA A 232 18.49 14.29 -12.04
N TYR A 233 18.45 13.14 -12.74
CA TYR A 233 17.68 12.00 -12.25
C TYR A 233 18.35 11.36 -11.03
N ARG A 234 17.70 11.50 -9.88
CA ARG A 234 18.17 11.09 -8.56
C ARG A 234 17.07 10.32 -7.83
N PRO A 235 16.75 9.09 -8.26
CA PRO A 235 15.72 8.32 -7.59
C PRO A 235 16.12 7.96 -6.16
N VAL A 236 15.14 7.68 -5.31
CA VAL A 236 15.35 7.09 -3.99
C VAL A 236 15.42 5.58 -4.14
N LEU A 237 16.44 4.96 -3.55
CA LEU A 237 16.51 3.50 -3.44
C LEU A 237 15.67 3.06 -2.24
N HIS A 238 14.67 2.23 -2.48
CA HIS A 238 13.80 1.68 -1.45
C HIS A 238 13.73 0.17 -1.61
N LEU A 239 14.21 -0.56 -0.61
CA LEU A 239 14.34 -2.00 -0.59
C LEU A 239 13.55 -2.57 0.57
N ASP A 240 12.65 -3.52 0.27
CA ASP A 240 11.94 -4.29 1.27
C ASP A 240 12.69 -5.60 1.54
N VAL A 241 13.07 -5.78 2.80
CA VAL A 241 13.94 -6.89 3.20
C VAL A 241 13.24 -7.93 4.08
N TYR A 242 11.94 -7.83 4.32
CA TYR A 242 11.13 -8.88 4.95
C TYR A 242 11.73 -9.47 6.24
N GLY A 243 12.36 -8.66 7.07
CA GLY A 243 12.97 -9.10 8.32
C GLY A 243 14.33 -9.80 8.16
N THR A 244 14.81 -10.03 6.93
CA THR A 244 16.02 -10.83 6.69
C THR A 244 17.30 -10.22 7.29
N ILE A 245 17.40 -8.90 7.41
CA ILE A 245 18.54 -8.25 8.09
C ILE A 245 18.55 -8.63 9.57
N GLY A 246 17.40 -8.55 10.25
CA GLY A 246 17.27 -8.96 11.65
C GLY A 246 17.70 -10.41 11.86
N LEU A 247 17.24 -11.32 10.99
CA LEU A 247 17.62 -12.73 11.03
C LEU A 247 19.13 -12.94 10.84
N ALA A 248 19.76 -12.26 9.87
CA ALA A 248 21.18 -12.41 9.59
C ALA A 248 22.07 -11.90 10.72
N PHE A 249 21.65 -10.86 11.41
CA PHE A 249 22.45 -10.21 12.45
C PHE A 249 21.95 -10.47 13.88
N GLY A 250 20.96 -11.38 14.05
CA GLY A 250 20.44 -11.81 15.35
C GLY A 250 19.72 -10.71 16.12
N GLU A 251 19.04 -9.80 15.40
CA GLU A 251 18.35 -8.61 15.97
C GLU A 251 19.24 -7.69 16.82
N ASP A 252 20.57 -7.84 16.71
CA ASP A 252 21.54 -6.96 17.38
C ASP A 252 21.60 -5.62 16.66
N THR A 253 21.07 -4.58 17.31
CA THR A 253 20.99 -3.23 16.74
C THR A 253 22.35 -2.63 16.38
N THR A 254 23.44 -3.06 17.04
CA THR A 254 24.80 -2.61 16.71
C THR A 254 25.28 -3.24 15.39
N ARG A 255 25.16 -4.57 15.28
CA ARG A 255 25.53 -5.30 14.05
C ARG A 255 24.66 -4.89 12.87
N MET A 256 23.36 -4.74 13.07
CA MET A 256 22.43 -4.23 12.06
C MET A 256 22.81 -2.81 11.64
N GLY A 257 23.08 -1.91 12.59
CA GLY A 257 23.52 -0.54 12.30
C GLY A 257 24.84 -0.49 11.50
N ASP A 258 25.81 -1.35 11.82
CA ASP A 258 27.05 -1.47 11.04
C ASP A 258 26.80 -1.90 9.61
N TYR A 259 25.88 -2.85 9.40
CA TYR A 259 25.49 -3.32 8.08
C TYR A 259 24.70 -2.25 7.30
N LEU A 260 23.76 -1.56 7.94
CA LEU A 260 23.00 -0.45 7.34
C LEU A 260 23.92 0.70 6.91
N ALA A 261 24.97 0.99 7.67
CA ALA A 261 25.98 1.97 7.27
C ALA A 261 26.73 1.57 5.99
N LYS A 262 27.06 0.27 5.84
CA LYS A 262 27.67 -0.24 4.58
C LYS A 262 26.72 -0.11 3.40
N LEU A 263 25.42 -0.43 3.60
CA LEU A 263 24.41 -0.28 2.55
C LEU A 263 24.24 1.20 2.14
N ALA A 264 24.18 2.12 3.11
CA ALA A 264 24.08 3.55 2.85
C ALA A 264 25.27 4.08 2.05
N GLN A 265 26.49 3.64 2.41
CA GLN A 265 27.71 3.98 1.66
C GLN A 265 27.66 3.41 0.22
N ALA A 266 27.22 2.18 0.06
CA ALA A 266 27.10 1.53 -1.25
C ALA A 266 26.05 2.21 -2.15
N ALA A 267 24.95 2.70 -1.56
CA ALA A 267 23.89 3.40 -2.27
C ALA A 267 24.29 4.82 -2.73
N ALA A 268 25.25 5.44 -2.06
CA ALA A 268 25.64 6.83 -2.34
C ALA A 268 25.98 7.04 -3.83
N PRO A 269 25.51 8.14 -4.47
CA PRO A 269 24.92 9.34 -3.87
C PRO A 269 23.38 9.32 -3.74
N PHE A 270 22.73 8.18 -3.91
CA PHE A 270 21.27 8.06 -3.81
C PHE A 270 20.85 7.88 -2.35
N ARG A 271 19.69 8.44 -1.99
CA ARG A 271 19.05 8.18 -0.70
C ARG A 271 18.65 6.71 -0.62
N LEU A 272 18.74 6.11 0.57
CA LEU A 272 18.40 4.71 0.80
C LEU A 272 17.29 4.61 1.84
N ARG A 273 16.27 3.79 1.52
CA ARG A 273 15.23 3.32 2.44
C ARG A 273 15.30 1.82 2.57
N ILE A 274 15.19 1.32 3.80
CA ILE A 274 15.09 -0.11 4.10
C ILE A 274 13.77 -0.36 4.81
N GLU A 275 12.87 -1.05 4.14
CA GLU A 275 11.57 -1.47 4.65
C GLU A 275 11.68 -2.85 5.29
N GLY A 276 11.00 -3.04 6.44
CA GLY A 276 10.97 -4.29 7.18
C GLY A 276 12.36 -4.81 7.58
N PRO A 277 13.25 -4.01 8.22
CA PRO A 277 14.63 -4.46 8.51
C PRO A 277 14.67 -5.66 9.46
N MET A 278 13.63 -5.86 10.27
CA MET A 278 13.46 -6.96 11.23
C MET A 278 12.00 -7.35 11.38
N ASP A 279 11.76 -8.58 11.83
CA ASP A 279 10.47 -9.07 12.34
C ASP A 279 10.71 -9.68 13.72
N ALA A 280 10.31 -8.94 14.77
CA ALA A 280 10.53 -9.34 16.15
C ALA A 280 9.50 -10.38 16.68
N GLY A 281 8.63 -10.90 15.78
CA GLY A 281 7.69 -11.99 16.09
C GLY A 281 6.49 -11.58 16.94
N GLY A 282 6.20 -10.28 17.08
CA GLY A 282 5.05 -9.76 17.80
C GLY A 282 5.01 -8.24 17.79
N ARG A 283 3.80 -7.67 17.87
CA ARG A 283 3.53 -6.25 17.66
C ARG A 283 4.31 -5.33 18.62
N GLU A 284 4.19 -5.55 19.91
CA GLU A 284 4.85 -4.71 20.94
C GLU A 284 6.37 -4.79 20.81
N ARG A 285 6.90 -6.00 20.66
CA ARG A 285 8.34 -6.22 20.44
C ARG A 285 8.84 -5.57 19.17
N GLN A 286 8.03 -5.60 18.10
CA GLN A 286 8.37 -4.95 16.83
C GLN A 286 8.51 -3.44 16.99
N ILE A 287 7.55 -2.80 17.67
CA ILE A 287 7.58 -1.37 17.94
C ILE A 287 8.85 -1.01 18.76
N GLU A 288 9.12 -1.72 19.84
CA GLU A 288 10.28 -1.49 20.71
C GLU A 288 11.60 -1.69 19.96
N ALA A 289 11.74 -2.81 19.24
CA ALA A 289 12.97 -3.16 18.55
C ALA A 289 13.27 -2.22 17.38
N LEU A 290 12.24 -1.87 16.58
CA LEU A 290 12.41 -0.95 15.46
C LEU A 290 12.70 0.48 15.95
N ALA A 291 12.04 0.94 17.01
CA ALA A 291 12.35 2.23 17.63
C ALA A 291 13.80 2.28 18.17
N ALA A 292 14.30 1.18 18.77
CA ALA A 292 15.68 1.10 19.22
C ALA A 292 16.67 1.14 18.06
N LEU A 293 16.38 0.42 16.94
CA LEU A 293 17.22 0.47 15.76
C LEU A 293 17.20 1.86 15.11
N THR A 294 16.03 2.52 15.06
CA THR A 294 15.88 3.87 14.50
C THR A 294 16.74 4.87 15.27
N ARG A 295 16.63 4.89 16.61
CA ARG A 295 17.50 5.73 17.45
C ARG A 295 18.98 5.46 17.20
N ARG A 296 19.37 4.19 17.05
CA ARG A 296 20.75 3.81 16.78
C ARG A 296 21.26 4.35 15.44
N VAL A 297 20.41 4.31 14.42
CA VAL A 297 20.72 4.87 13.08
C VAL A 297 20.91 6.37 13.17
N ASP A 298 20.03 7.08 13.88
CA ASP A 298 20.07 8.53 14.04
C ASP A 298 21.29 8.99 14.85
N GLU A 299 21.54 8.39 16.02
CA GLU A 299 22.67 8.70 16.88
C GLU A 299 24.02 8.57 16.17
N ARG A 300 24.10 7.64 15.20
CA ARG A 300 25.31 7.40 14.42
C ARG A 300 25.37 8.19 13.11
N GLY A 301 24.32 8.93 12.76
CA GLY A 301 24.23 9.67 11.53
C GLY A 301 24.29 8.79 10.27
N ILE A 302 23.72 7.55 10.34
CA ILE A 302 23.71 6.64 9.22
C ILE A 302 22.68 7.12 8.19
N GLY A 303 23.09 7.34 6.94
CA GLY A 303 22.27 7.90 5.86
C GLY A 303 21.25 6.91 5.30
N VAL A 304 20.43 6.28 6.17
CA VAL A 304 19.34 5.36 5.79
C VAL A 304 18.04 5.74 6.49
N GLU A 305 16.92 5.67 5.77
CA GLU A 305 15.58 5.79 6.35
C GLU A 305 15.01 4.38 6.54
N LEU A 306 14.59 4.04 7.78
CA LEU A 306 13.93 2.77 8.09
C LEU A 306 12.42 2.92 7.91
N VAL A 307 11.79 1.93 7.27
CA VAL A 307 10.35 1.93 7.01
C VAL A 307 9.69 0.79 7.78
N ALA A 308 8.72 1.13 8.63
CA ALA A 308 7.91 0.15 9.34
C ALA A 308 6.92 -0.50 8.39
N ASP A 309 6.82 -1.83 8.42
CA ASP A 309 5.93 -2.64 7.58
C ASP A 309 5.18 -3.68 8.41
N GLU A 310 5.85 -4.74 8.87
CA GLU A 310 5.21 -5.83 9.62
C GLU A 310 4.63 -5.35 10.96
N TRP A 311 3.50 -5.98 11.35
CA TRP A 311 2.72 -5.65 12.55
C TRP A 311 2.05 -4.28 12.54
N CYS A 312 2.08 -3.55 11.41
CA CYS A 312 1.45 -2.24 11.24
C CYS A 312 0.32 -2.34 10.19
N ASN A 313 -0.84 -2.90 10.58
CA ASN A 313 -1.94 -3.23 9.67
C ASN A 313 -3.22 -2.40 9.90
N THR A 314 -3.33 -1.68 11.01
CA THR A 314 -4.51 -0.86 11.37
C THR A 314 -4.13 0.60 11.59
N LEU A 315 -5.12 1.48 11.63
CA LEU A 315 -4.90 2.89 11.98
C LEU A 315 -4.31 3.03 13.39
N GLU A 316 -4.74 2.19 14.31
CA GLU A 316 -4.22 2.14 15.68
C GLU A 316 -2.75 1.73 15.69
N ASP A 317 -2.37 0.73 14.90
CA ASP A 317 -0.97 0.33 14.77
C ASP A 317 -0.12 1.49 14.22
N VAL A 318 -0.58 2.15 13.16
CA VAL A 318 0.12 3.32 12.60
C VAL A 318 0.36 4.39 13.65
N ARG A 319 -0.64 4.64 14.51
CA ARG A 319 -0.52 5.61 15.61
C ARG A 319 0.54 5.19 16.63
N ASP A 320 0.54 3.92 17.05
CA ASP A 320 1.47 3.42 18.04
C ASP A 320 2.91 3.37 17.51
N PHE A 321 3.11 2.97 16.25
CA PHE A 321 4.43 3.06 15.58
C PHE A 321 4.91 4.51 15.48
N ALA A 322 4.03 5.44 15.14
CA ALA A 322 4.38 6.85 15.03
C ALA A 322 4.66 7.48 16.38
N ASP A 323 3.92 7.14 17.43
CA ASP A 323 4.14 7.62 18.80
C ASP A 323 5.47 7.14 19.37
N ALA A 324 5.85 5.90 19.06
CA ALA A 324 7.12 5.30 19.47
C ALA A 324 8.32 5.72 18.60
N GLN A 325 8.11 6.47 17.50
CA GLN A 325 9.14 6.74 16.49
C GLN A 325 9.81 5.44 15.99
N ALA A 326 9.00 4.40 15.78
CA ALA A 326 9.43 3.10 15.31
C ALA A 326 9.58 3.12 13.79
N GLY A 327 10.72 3.54 13.28
CA GLY A 327 11.03 3.84 11.90
C GLY A 327 11.03 5.34 11.60
N HIS A 328 11.56 5.72 10.44
CA HIS A 328 11.50 7.07 9.91
C HIS A 328 10.25 7.28 9.05
N MET A 329 9.63 6.19 8.62
CA MET A 329 8.47 6.14 7.77
C MET A 329 7.61 4.92 8.11
N VAL A 330 6.30 5.02 7.89
CA VAL A 330 5.35 3.90 7.99
C VAL A 330 4.81 3.55 6.62
N GLN A 331 4.81 2.27 6.27
CA GLN A 331 4.08 1.73 5.12
C GLN A 331 2.61 1.56 5.48
N ILE A 332 1.73 2.29 4.79
CA ILE A 332 0.29 2.28 5.01
C ILE A 332 -0.34 1.30 4.00
N LYS A 333 -0.76 0.12 4.50
CA LYS A 333 -1.35 -0.96 3.68
C LYS A 333 -2.82 -0.66 3.42
N THR A 334 -3.12 0.01 2.31
CA THR A 334 -4.44 0.60 2.04
C THR A 334 -5.63 -0.36 2.22
N PRO A 335 -5.63 -1.63 1.76
CA PRO A 335 -6.77 -2.52 1.99
C PRO A 335 -6.89 -3.02 3.43
N ASP A 336 -5.77 -3.19 4.17
CA ASP A 336 -5.77 -3.71 5.55
C ASP A 336 -6.42 -2.71 6.52
N LEU A 337 -6.34 -1.39 6.23
CA LEU A 337 -6.94 -0.37 7.07
C LEU A 337 -8.47 -0.33 6.99
N GLY A 338 -9.10 -1.06 6.08
CA GLY A 338 -10.54 -1.01 5.84
C GLY A 338 -10.97 0.28 5.17
N GLY A 339 -11.80 1.11 5.80
CA GLY A 339 -12.28 2.35 5.18
C GLY A 339 -11.14 3.29 4.74
N ILE A 340 -11.29 3.89 3.54
CA ILE A 340 -10.23 4.75 2.97
C ILE A 340 -9.97 6.05 3.74
N GLN A 341 -10.91 6.49 4.58
CA GLN A 341 -10.66 7.59 5.53
C GLN A 341 -9.52 7.26 6.49
N ASN A 342 -9.36 5.99 6.90
CA ASN A 342 -8.26 5.53 7.76
C ASN A 342 -6.90 5.69 7.08
N VAL A 343 -6.85 5.57 5.73
CA VAL A 343 -5.62 5.84 4.95
C VAL A 343 -5.23 7.31 5.07
N VAL A 344 -6.19 8.22 4.89
CA VAL A 344 -5.97 9.67 5.03
C VAL A 344 -5.52 10.01 6.45
N GLU A 345 -6.22 9.49 7.46
CA GLU A 345 -5.91 9.73 8.87
C GLU A 345 -4.53 9.20 9.27
N SER A 346 -4.12 8.03 8.71
CA SER A 346 -2.78 7.48 8.91
C SER A 346 -1.69 8.40 8.36
N VAL A 347 -1.87 8.91 7.14
CA VAL A 347 -0.90 9.86 6.54
C VAL A 347 -0.78 11.12 7.38
N LEU A 348 -1.91 11.70 7.78
CA LEU A 348 -1.94 12.93 8.58
C LEU A 348 -1.33 12.72 9.96
N TYR A 349 -1.59 11.58 10.59
CA TYR A 349 -1.02 11.27 11.90
C TYR A 349 0.51 11.10 11.85
N CYS A 350 1.03 10.37 10.86
CA CYS A 350 2.48 10.29 10.64
C CYS A 350 3.10 11.69 10.48
N GLN A 351 2.50 12.54 9.64
CA GLN A 351 2.97 13.92 9.45
C GLN A 351 2.95 14.74 10.74
N GLN A 352 1.89 14.62 11.54
CA GLN A 352 1.79 15.28 12.86
C GLN A 352 2.91 14.84 13.81
N LYS A 353 3.36 13.59 13.72
CA LYS A 353 4.45 13.05 14.55
C LYS A 353 5.85 13.24 13.93
N GLY A 354 5.96 13.93 12.81
CA GLY A 354 7.23 14.16 12.11
C GLY A 354 7.78 12.91 11.41
N MET A 355 6.95 11.87 11.21
CA MET A 355 7.31 10.67 10.47
C MET A 355 6.88 10.76 8.99
N GLY A 356 7.62 10.09 8.12
CA GLY A 356 7.20 9.87 6.76
C GLY A 356 5.98 8.94 6.67
N ALA A 357 5.12 9.19 5.70
CA ALA A 357 4.04 8.28 5.34
C ALA A 357 4.28 7.74 3.93
N TYR A 358 4.31 6.43 3.78
CA TYR A 358 4.31 5.75 2.50
C TYR A 358 2.90 5.19 2.26
N GLN A 359 2.14 5.79 1.34
CA GLN A 359 0.84 5.26 0.96
C GLN A 359 1.06 4.05 0.05
N GLY A 360 1.18 2.90 0.68
CA GLY A 360 1.47 1.61 0.06
C GLY A 360 0.23 0.93 -0.49
N GLY A 361 0.04 -0.30 -0.09
CA GLY A 361 -1.03 -1.17 -0.53
C GLY A 361 -0.52 -2.57 -0.82
N THR A 362 -1.06 -3.18 -1.86
CA THR A 362 -0.67 -4.52 -2.29
C THR A 362 -0.69 -4.63 -3.81
N CYS A 363 0.09 -5.57 -4.35
CA CYS A 363 -0.02 -5.96 -5.76
C CYS A 363 -1.41 -6.53 -6.10
N ASN A 364 -2.13 -7.04 -5.10
CA ASN A 364 -3.45 -7.66 -5.24
C ASN A 364 -4.59 -6.63 -5.12
N GLU A 365 -4.50 -5.55 -5.87
CA GLU A 365 -5.52 -4.50 -5.98
C GLU A 365 -6.09 -4.41 -7.41
N THR A 366 -6.93 -3.40 -7.68
CA THR A 366 -7.55 -3.15 -8.98
C THR A 366 -7.09 -1.79 -9.54
N ASP A 367 -7.36 -1.55 -10.81
CA ASP A 367 -7.16 -0.24 -11.44
C ASP A 367 -8.00 0.85 -10.75
N ARG A 368 -9.23 0.52 -10.36
CA ARG A 368 -10.12 1.47 -9.66
C ARG A 368 -9.58 1.85 -8.28
N SER A 369 -9.23 0.86 -7.47
CA SER A 369 -8.69 1.14 -6.14
C SER A 369 -7.39 1.95 -6.20
N ALA A 370 -6.54 1.67 -7.20
CA ALA A 370 -5.32 2.45 -7.45
C ALA A 370 -5.62 3.91 -7.81
N GLN A 371 -6.59 4.17 -8.70
CA GLN A 371 -7.03 5.53 -9.05
C GLN A 371 -7.54 6.29 -7.81
N VAL A 372 -8.42 5.66 -7.02
CA VAL A 372 -8.92 6.27 -5.78
C VAL A 372 -7.77 6.60 -4.82
N CYS A 373 -6.81 5.67 -4.65
CA CYS A 373 -5.62 5.93 -3.83
C CYS A 373 -4.79 7.12 -4.33
N VAL A 374 -4.74 7.39 -5.62
CA VAL A 374 -4.11 8.61 -6.15
C VAL A 374 -4.82 9.86 -5.66
N HIS A 375 -6.15 9.88 -5.64
CA HIS A 375 -6.89 11.01 -5.11
C HIS A 375 -6.63 11.23 -3.61
N LEU A 376 -6.55 10.14 -2.81
CA LEU A 376 -6.19 10.25 -1.39
C LEU A 376 -4.78 10.82 -1.24
N ALA A 377 -3.81 10.33 -2.01
CA ALA A 377 -2.43 10.81 -1.98
C ALA A 377 -2.32 12.28 -2.39
N MET A 378 -3.05 12.71 -3.42
CA MET A 378 -3.07 14.12 -3.84
C MET A 378 -3.66 15.06 -2.78
N ALA A 379 -4.56 14.57 -1.94
CA ALA A 379 -5.11 15.33 -0.82
C ALA A 379 -4.19 15.30 0.41
N ALA A 380 -3.76 14.11 0.87
CA ALA A 380 -3.02 13.92 2.11
C ALA A 380 -1.50 14.13 2.00
N LYS A 381 -0.94 14.07 0.78
CA LYS A 381 0.48 14.32 0.45
C LYS A 381 1.46 13.41 1.23
N PRO A 382 1.35 12.08 1.10
CA PRO A 382 2.37 11.17 1.61
C PRO A 382 3.72 11.42 0.93
N VAL A 383 4.79 10.89 1.52
CA VAL A 383 6.16 11.01 0.96
C VAL A 383 6.28 10.29 -0.38
N GLN A 384 5.54 9.18 -0.53
CA GLN A 384 5.45 8.40 -1.76
C GLN A 384 4.16 7.60 -1.82
N ILE A 385 3.77 7.20 -3.05
CA ILE A 385 2.64 6.30 -3.32
C ILE A 385 3.14 5.07 -4.09
N LEU A 386 2.57 3.91 -3.80
CA LEU A 386 2.86 2.66 -4.49
C LEU A 386 2.24 2.64 -5.88
N ALA A 387 3.02 2.24 -6.88
CA ALA A 387 2.51 1.84 -8.19
C ALA A 387 1.84 0.47 -8.07
N LYS A 388 0.57 0.39 -8.30
CA LYS A 388 -0.29 -0.79 -8.19
C LYS A 388 -1.46 -0.69 -9.18
N PRO A 389 -2.15 -1.75 -9.56
CA PRO A 389 -2.01 -3.16 -9.15
C PRO A 389 -0.81 -3.87 -9.78
N GLY A 390 -0.71 -5.17 -9.55
CA GLY A 390 0.34 -6.05 -10.06
C GLY A 390 1.69 -5.74 -9.45
N MET A 391 2.77 -6.06 -10.17
CA MET A 391 4.14 -5.73 -9.72
C MET A 391 4.50 -4.25 -9.95
N GLY A 392 3.58 -3.43 -10.43
CA GLY A 392 3.71 -1.98 -10.49
C GLY A 392 4.73 -1.41 -11.48
N VAL A 393 5.31 -2.24 -12.37
CA VAL A 393 6.35 -1.77 -13.32
C VAL A 393 5.76 -1.22 -14.62
N ASP A 394 4.71 -1.84 -15.10
CA ASP A 394 4.05 -1.48 -16.35
C ASP A 394 2.64 -0.93 -16.11
N GLU A 395 1.67 -1.80 -15.78
CA GLU A 395 0.27 -1.43 -15.57
C GLU A 395 0.09 -0.52 -14.35
N GLY A 396 0.66 -0.87 -13.20
CA GLY A 396 0.49 -0.10 -11.97
C GLY A 396 1.08 1.30 -12.08
N TYR A 397 2.27 1.43 -12.67
CA TYR A 397 2.87 2.74 -12.92
C TYR A 397 2.01 3.58 -13.86
N MET A 398 1.55 2.99 -14.98
CA MET A 398 0.71 3.69 -15.95
C MET A 398 -0.58 4.21 -15.31
N ILE A 399 -1.27 3.37 -14.51
CA ILE A 399 -2.53 3.74 -13.86
C ILE A 399 -2.30 4.90 -12.89
N VAL A 400 -1.36 4.76 -11.97
CA VAL A 400 -1.08 5.75 -10.92
C VAL A 400 -0.56 7.07 -11.53
N HIS A 401 0.40 6.99 -12.45
CA HIS A 401 0.97 8.17 -13.11
C HIS A 401 -0.09 8.94 -13.90
N ASN A 402 -0.86 8.23 -14.75
CA ASN A 402 -1.83 8.88 -15.62
C ASN A 402 -2.97 9.52 -14.82
N GLU A 403 -3.46 8.86 -13.76
CA GLU A 403 -4.50 9.43 -12.91
C GLU A 403 -4.02 10.71 -12.21
N MET A 404 -2.81 10.69 -11.68
CA MET A 404 -2.21 11.87 -11.06
C MET A 404 -2.11 13.05 -12.05
N ARG A 405 -1.70 12.78 -13.30
CA ARG A 405 -1.61 13.78 -14.36
C ARG A 405 -2.97 14.33 -14.77
N ARG A 406 -4.03 13.48 -14.83
CA ARG A 406 -5.40 13.92 -15.10
C ARG A 406 -5.89 14.87 -14.01
N ILE A 407 -5.67 14.55 -12.74
CA ILE A 407 -6.04 15.40 -11.60
C ILE A 407 -5.40 16.78 -11.73
N LEU A 408 -4.10 16.83 -11.97
CA LEU A 408 -3.36 18.09 -12.12
C LEU A 408 -3.88 18.92 -13.31
N ALA A 409 -4.06 18.28 -14.47
CA ALA A 409 -4.56 18.97 -15.67
C ALA A 409 -5.99 19.53 -15.49
N ILE A 410 -6.90 18.78 -14.86
CA ILE A 410 -8.27 19.25 -14.58
C ILE A 410 -8.23 20.43 -13.61
N ARG A 411 -7.39 20.40 -12.58
CA ARG A 411 -7.25 21.49 -11.62
C ARG A 411 -6.69 22.76 -12.27
N ASP A 412 -5.70 22.64 -13.14
CA ASP A 412 -5.13 23.77 -13.89
C ASP A 412 -6.18 24.39 -14.82
N ALA A 413 -6.97 23.58 -15.53
CA ALA A 413 -8.07 24.05 -16.35
C ALA A 413 -9.14 24.79 -15.52
N LYS A 414 -9.56 24.24 -14.38
CA LYS A 414 -10.51 24.90 -13.47
C LYS A 414 -10.01 26.26 -12.95
N ARG A 415 -8.71 26.37 -12.65
CA ARG A 415 -8.07 27.64 -12.23
C ARG A 415 -8.07 28.68 -13.34
N SER A 416 -7.83 28.25 -14.60
CA SER A 416 -7.79 29.15 -15.77
C SER A 416 -9.18 29.70 -16.12
N ILE A 417 -10.25 28.92 -15.95
CA ILE A 417 -11.64 29.35 -16.20
C ILE A 417 -12.14 30.35 -15.15
N ARG A 418 -11.60 30.30 -13.93
CA ARG A 418 -11.99 31.20 -12.82
C ARG A 418 -11.24 32.55 -12.83
N ARG A 419 -10.22 32.72 -13.67
CA ARG A 419 -9.50 33.95 -13.93
C ARG A 419 -10.09 34.71 -15.11
#